data_0048aae9c9c32180c9687a719964fc7d
#
_entry.id   0048aae9c9c32180c9687a719964fc7d
#
_cell.length_a   1.000
_cell.length_b   1.000
_cell.length_c   1.000
_cell.angle_alpha   90.00
_cell.angle_beta   90.00
_cell.angle_gamma   90.00
#
_symmetry.space_group_name_H-M   'P 1'
#
loop_
_entity.id
_entity.type
_entity.pdbx_description
1 polymer ?
#
loop_
_entity_poly.entity_id
_entity_poly.type
_entity_poly.pdbx_seq_one_letter_code
_entity_poly.pdbx_strand_id
1 'polypeptide(L)'
;AVCMLSVGIVTANAAEIDDSFESVTKNVESEKSSLPSAYSAIGYALVDENGLPSDFSSKTLGFVTPIKEQQYNDCWALAGTEGFETKLLKLGYPVTEMSYDHANASSTIQVNGKGWQRKYRDGGFTNIYPGYLTSWQGGAEVADVGEIDFSTLQYSDEMTNANTKYGTTKLRYLDGVDSNEIKQAIMDNGAVTASYATTSNCFNNANTTYFMPQSYDGDYIGHTISVVGWSDNFSKYKFTNSTGILPKNNGAWLIRNSWGKNNSMGGYFWLSYEDKYIFGAKYSPNFTIDEVTEISDDMTLLQNERYGATYSFNYVDSGDITFINCFDFDENSRTLDNVIFETKSNGADYEVYYIPVDDGAPVNDESNWKLISSGKVTYSGYQSVDTNGYVTPLGRGAIGVRIITGSDESSQLGVGEWLTNTTKMTFLNDSKYGDSYIKYDGTTSDLLDWYKLNNNDILGGTFVIKAVAVDNDNIMKGDTNLDKAISIVDSTLVQKYIVGNADFDGTQLYNADYDGDGAITVADATEIQKKVVGLQKSN
;
A
#
# COMPACT_ATOMS: atom_id res chain seq x y z
N ALA A 1 -5.33 -24.87 -2.55
CA ALA A 1 -4.86 -26.16 -3.08
C ALA A 1 -4.01 -25.93 -4.32
N VAL A 2 -2.73 -26.05 -4.13
CA VAL A 2 -1.67 -26.51 -5.02
C VAL A 2 -1.42 -25.76 -6.33
N CYS A 3 -0.36 -24.99 -6.34
CA CYS A 3 0.37 -24.54 -7.53
C CYS A 3 1.47 -25.58 -7.85
N MET A 4 1.16 -26.67 -8.51
CA MET A 4 2.14 -27.57 -9.13
C MET A 4 1.58 -28.09 -10.45
N LEU A 5 2.13 -27.59 -11.55
CA LEU A 5 2.04 -28.24 -12.85
C LEU A 5 3.45 -28.28 -13.43
N SER A 6 3.99 -29.50 -13.52
CA SER A 6 5.20 -29.77 -14.31
C SER A 6 4.87 -29.55 -15.78
N VAL A 7 5.40 -28.48 -16.36
CA VAL A 7 5.28 -28.20 -17.80
C VAL A 7 6.43 -28.90 -18.51
N GLY A 8 6.09 -29.85 -19.36
CA GLY A 8 7.07 -30.50 -20.25
C GLY A 8 7.72 -29.49 -21.18
N ILE A 9 9.02 -29.56 -21.31
CA ILE A 9 9.88 -28.70 -22.09
C ILE A 9 9.57 -28.86 -23.59
N VAL A 10 9.15 -27.78 -24.24
CA VAL A 10 9.22 -27.67 -25.70
C VAL A 10 10.01 -26.41 -26.01
N THR A 11 11.21 -26.58 -26.56
CA THR A 11 12.07 -25.49 -27.02
C THR A 11 11.52 -24.97 -28.36
N ALA A 12 10.98 -23.75 -28.35
CA ALA A 12 10.74 -22.97 -29.55
C ALA A 12 11.42 -21.62 -29.42
N ASN A 13 12.00 -21.13 -30.52
CA ASN A 13 12.90 -19.99 -30.59
C ASN A 13 12.32 -18.69 -30.00
N ALA A 14 13.01 -18.13 -29.03
CA ALA A 14 12.72 -16.85 -28.38
C ALA A 14 12.94 -15.62 -29.31
N ALA A 15 13.48 -15.81 -30.51
CA ALA A 15 13.96 -14.72 -31.38
C ALA A 15 12.85 -13.90 -32.05
N GLU A 16 11.65 -14.47 -32.28
CA GLU A 16 10.62 -13.78 -33.09
C GLU A 16 9.72 -12.80 -32.32
N ILE A 17 9.72 -12.85 -30.98
CA ILE A 17 8.84 -11.97 -30.18
C ILE A 17 9.60 -10.74 -29.66
N ASP A 18 10.90 -10.85 -29.49
CA ASP A 18 11.80 -9.73 -29.13
C ASP A 18 11.94 -8.72 -30.29
N ASP A 19 11.90 -9.20 -31.52
CA ASP A 19 12.02 -8.35 -32.72
C ASP A 19 10.83 -7.36 -32.89
N SER A 20 9.64 -7.66 -32.39
CA SER A 20 8.50 -6.74 -32.48
C SER A 20 8.64 -5.53 -31.53
N PHE A 21 9.19 -5.74 -30.34
CA PHE A 21 9.46 -4.65 -29.39
C PHE A 21 10.73 -3.89 -29.76
N GLU A 22 11.78 -4.58 -30.21
CA GLU A 22 13.00 -3.91 -30.70
C GLU A 22 12.76 -3.09 -31.97
N SER A 23 11.84 -3.52 -32.86
CA SER A 23 11.51 -2.75 -34.07
C SER A 23 10.71 -1.48 -33.75
N VAL A 24 9.83 -1.52 -32.72
CA VAL A 24 9.11 -0.34 -32.25
C VAL A 24 10.07 0.64 -31.59
N THR A 25 11.02 0.20 -30.79
CA THR A 25 12.01 1.08 -30.15
C THR A 25 12.97 1.72 -31.15
N LYS A 26 13.40 1.02 -32.20
CA LYS A 26 14.29 1.60 -33.26
C LYS A 26 13.61 2.67 -34.11
N ASN A 27 12.32 2.51 -34.39
CA ASN A 27 11.56 3.54 -35.15
C ASN A 27 11.29 4.79 -34.30
N VAL A 28 11.28 4.69 -33.01
CA VAL A 28 11.00 5.78 -32.06
C VAL A 28 12.20 6.71 -31.87
N GLU A 29 13.44 6.21 -32.02
CA GLU A 29 14.63 7.06 -31.85
C GLU A 29 14.71 8.18 -32.87
N SER A 30 14.10 8.02 -34.07
CA SER A 30 14.09 9.05 -35.13
C SER A 30 13.02 10.15 -34.93
N GLU A 31 12.03 9.97 -34.05
CA GLU A 31 10.89 10.89 -33.86
C GLU A 31 10.83 11.56 -32.46
N LYS A 32 11.90 11.43 -31.68
CA LYS A 32 11.99 11.97 -30.29
C LYS A 32 11.64 13.46 -30.12
N SER A 33 11.68 14.24 -31.20
CA SER A 33 11.46 15.70 -31.14
C SER A 33 9.99 16.15 -31.05
N SER A 34 9.03 15.24 -31.26
CA SER A 34 7.59 15.55 -31.30
C SER A 34 6.78 15.03 -30.12
N LEU A 35 7.40 14.25 -29.20
CA LEU A 35 6.71 13.67 -28.04
C LEU A 35 6.61 14.67 -26.88
N PRO A 36 5.53 14.62 -26.09
CA PRO A 36 5.48 15.28 -24.79
C PRO A 36 6.69 14.86 -23.94
N SER A 37 7.26 15.79 -23.17
CA SER A 37 8.54 15.58 -22.47
C SER A 37 8.63 14.33 -21.59
N ALA A 38 7.50 13.92 -21.00
CA ALA A 38 7.41 12.70 -20.17
C ALA A 38 7.59 11.41 -21.02
N TYR A 39 7.07 11.38 -22.24
CA TYR A 39 7.12 10.20 -23.11
C TYR A 39 8.39 10.14 -23.95
N SER A 40 8.98 11.27 -24.28
CA SER A 40 10.30 11.28 -24.94
C SER A 40 11.39 10.62 -24.09
N ALA A 41 11.24 10.68 -22.77
CA ALA A 41 12.18 10.04 -21.85
C ALA A 41 12.04 8.51 -21.81
N ILE A 42 10.85 7.97 -22.13
CA ILE A 42 10.58 6.52 -22.16
C ILE A 42 10.60 5.90 -23.56
N GLY A 43 10.76 6.72 -24.62
CA GLY A 43 11.01 6.23 -25.97
C GLY A 43 9.80 5.78 -26.77
N TYR A 44 8.56 6.19 -26.46
CA TYR A 44 7.36 5.87 -27.25
C TYR A 44 6.95 7.03 -28.17
N ALA A 45 6.61 6.70 -29.43
CA ALA A 45 6.36 7.69 -30.49
C ALA A 45 4.90 8.15 -30.57
N LEU A 46 3.96 7.29 -30.25
CA LEU A 46 2.53 7.55 -30.43
C LEU A 46 1.77 7.25 -29.13
N VAL A 47 0.93 8.17 -28.74
CA VAL A 47 0.00 8.01 -27.61
C VAL A 47 -1.42 8.23 -28.11
N ASP A 48 -2.39 7.59 -27.44
CA ASP A 48 -3.81 7.80 -27.68
C ASP A 48 -4.32 9.12 -27.03
N GLU A 49 -5.62 9.37 -27.09
CA GLU A 49 -6.26 10.54 -26.49
C GLU A 49 -6.09 10.63 -24.96
N ASN A 50 -5.78 9.50 -24.30
CA ASN A 50 -5.53 9.41 -22.85
C ASN A 50 -4.03 9.53 -22.52
N GLY A 51 -3.18 9.72 -23.53
CA GLY A 51 -1.73 9.78 -23.35
C GLY A 51 -1.06 8.41 -23.22
N LEU A 52 -1.74 7.31 -23.58
CA LEU A 52 -1.26 5.94 -23.47
C LEU A 52 -0.70 5.45 -24.81
N PRO A 53 0.53 4.86 -24.84
CA PRO A 53 1.06 4.22 -26.05
C PRO A 53 0.32 2.91 -26.35
N SER A 54 0.28 2.50 -27.62
CA SER A 54 -0.29 1.20 -28.03
C SER A 54 0.47 -0.01 -27.47
N ASP A 55 1.72 0.20 -27.10
CA ASP A 55 2.63 -0.84 -26.59
C ASP A 55 3.49 -0.24 -25.46
N PHE A 56 3.67 -0.98 -24.39
CA PHE A 56 4.53 -0.59 -23.28
C PHE A 56 5.17 -1.82 -22.63
N SER A 57 6.43 -1.70 -22.18
CA SER A 57 7.13 -2.79 -21.49
C SER A 57 8.16 -2.27 -20.51
N SER A 58 7.93 -2.46 -19.23
CA SER A 58 8.92 -2.23 -18.17
C SER A 58 10.17 -3.10 -18.34
N LYS A 59 10.02 -4.31 -18.95
CA LYS A 59 11.16 -5.16 -19.33
C LYS A 59 12.08 -4.45 -20.30
N THR A 60 11.54 -3.92 -21.39
CA THR A 60 12.32 -3.23 -22.43
C THR A 60 12.98 -1.96 -21.89
N LEU A 61 12.34 -1.29 -20.96
CA LEU A 61 12.86 -0.08 -20.30
C LEU A 61 13.89 -0.36 -19.20
N GLY A 62 14.14 -1.64 -18.86
CA GLY A 62 15.12 -2.01 -17.85
C GLY A 62 14.65 -1.86 -16.40
N PHE A 63 13.32 -1.78 -16.17
CA PHE A 63 12.74 -1.63 -14.84
C PHE A 63 12.43 -2.97 -14.15
N VAL A 64 12.96 -4.07 -14.64
CA VAL A 64 12.73 -5.41 -14.07
C VAL A 64 14.03 -6.05 -13.61
N THR A 65 13.99 -6.73 -12.48
CA THR A 65 15.08 -7.58 -11.98
C THR A 65 15.10 -8.92 -12.73
N PRO A 66 16.14 -9.78 -12.57
CA PRO A 66 16.15 -11.11 -13.16
C PRO A 66 14.92 -11.94 -12.79
N ILE A 67 14.47 -12.81 -13.72
CA ILE A 67 13.36 -13.74 -13.46
C ILE A 67 13.70 -14.66 -12.30
N LYS A 68 12.78 -14.78 -11.38
CA LYS A 68 12.83 -15.67 -10.21
C LYS A 68 12.03 -16.95 -10.46
N GLU A 69 12.27 -17.96 -9.62
CA GLU A 69 11.54 -19.21 -9.65
C GLU A 69 11.00 -19.50 -8.25
N GLN A 70 9.66 -19.55 -8.13
CA GLN A 70 9.03 -19.87 -6.85
C GLN A 70 9.34 -21.31 -6.43
N GLN A 71 9.63 -21.47 -5.15
CA GLN A 71 9.95 -22.79 -4.57
C GLN A 71 8.70 -23.50 -4.03
N TYR A 72 7.69 -22.75 -3.63
CA TYR A 72 6.47 -23.21 -3.00
C TYR A 72 5.23 -22.54 -3.63
N ASN A 73 4.10 -22.57 -2.94
CA ASN A 73 2.88 -21.87 -3.37
C ASN A 73 2.90 -20.38 -2.97
N ASP A 74 3.99 -19.71 -3.20
CA ASP A 74 4.30 -18.34 -2.78
C ASP A 74 4.28 -17.33 -3.93
N CYS A 75 3.56 -17.64 -5.01
CA CYS A 75 3.40 -16.77 -6.17
C CYS A 75 2.94 -15.34 -5.79
N TRP A 76 2.10 -15.20 -4.76
CA TRP A 76 1.64 -13.92 -4.24
C TRP A 76 2.78 -13.06 -3.67
N ALA A 77 3.69 -13.69 -2.91
CA ALA A 77 4.85 -13.03 -2.32
C ALA A 77 5.86 -12.64 -3.41
N LEU A 78 6.12 -13.57 -4.34
CA LEU A 78 7.06 -13.34 -5.42
C LEU A 78 6.57 -12.24 -6.36
N ALA A 79 5.31 -12.29 -6.82
CA ALA A 79 4.76 -11.25 -7.71
C ALA A 79 4.68 -9.87 -7.04
N GLY A 80 4.34 -9.82 -5.75
CA GLY A 80 4.39 -8.58 -4.97
C GLY A 80 5.81 -8.02 -4.87
N THR A 81 6.78 -8.88 -4.58
CA THR A 81 8.21 -8.51 -4.53
C THR A 81 8.70 -7.99 -5.89
N GLU A 82 8.34 -8.65 -6.98
CA GLU A 82 8.68 -8.20 -8.34
C GLU A 82 8.08 -6.83 -8.67
N GLY A 83 6.84 -6.57 -8.23
CA GLY A 83 6.19 -5.27 -8.37
C GLY A 83 6.94 -4.18 -7.61
N PHE A 84 7.37 -4.48 -6.38
CA PHE A 84 8.13 -3.56 -5.53
C PHE A 84 9.51 -3.26 -6.11
N GLU A 85 10.27 -4.28 -6.51
CA GLU A 85 11.56 -4.13 -7.19
C GLU A 85 11.44 -3.28 -8.46
N THR A 86 10.38 -3.49 -9.25
CA THR A 86 10.12 -2.72 -10.48
C THR A 86 9.86 -1.25 -10.16
N LYS A 87 9.10 -0.95 -9.10
CA LYS A 87 8.88 0.42 -8.65
C LYS A 87 10.17 1.10 -8.20
N LEU A 88 11.01 0.40 -7.42
CA LEU A 88 12.32 0.91 -6.98
C LEU A 88 13.21 1.26 -8.18
N LEU A 89 13.34 0.34 -9.14
CA LEU A 89 14.13 0.58 -10.36
C LEU A 89 13.61 1.76 -11.18
N LYS A 90 12.30 1.89 -11.29
CA LYS A 90 11.66 3.01 -12.00
C LYS A 90 11.94 4.35 -11.33
N LEU A 91 12.04 4.38 -10.00
CA LEU A 91 12.42 5.57 -9.23
C LEU A 91 13.92 5.87 -9.27
N GLY A 92 14.74 4.96 -9.87
CA GLY A 92 16.18 5.14 -10.00
C GLY A 92 17.00 4.61 -8.82
N TYR A 93 16.38 3.85 -7.92
CA TYR A 93 17.13 3.14 -6.88
C TYR A 93 18.03 2.05 -7.49
N PRO A 94 19.14 1.71 -6.84
CA PRO A 94 20.01 0.64 -7.32
C PRO A 94 19.25 -0.69 -7.38
N VAL A 95 19.66 -1.56 -8.30
CA VAL A 95 19.10 -2.92 -8.39
C VAL A 95 19.39 -3.65 -7.09
N THR A 96 18.34 -3.97 -6.38
CA THR A 96 18.40 -4.73 -5.14
C THR A 96 17.49 -5.93 -5.27
N GLU A 97 17.95 -7.10 -4.87
CA GLU A 97 17.13 -8.29 -4.83
C GLU A 97 16.40 -8.37 -3.50
N MET A 98 15.08 -8.20 -3.54
CA MET A 98 14.23 -8.34 -2.36
C MET A 98 13.84 -9.81 -2.13
N SER A 99 13.75 -10.18 -0.86
CA SER A 99 13.42 -11.54 -0.44
C SER A 99 11.91 -11.77 -0.40
N TYR A 100 11.38 -12.52 -1.38
CA TYR A 100 9.99 -12.99 -1.33
C TYR A 100 9.79 -14.10 -0.28
N ASP A 101 10.85 -14.85 0.05
CA ASP A 101 10.83 -15.84 1.12
C ASP A 101 10.64 -15.19 2.48
N HIS A 102 11.22 -14.01 2.71
CA HIS A 102 10.99 -13.23 3.92
C HIS A 102 9.52 -12.80 4.03
N ALA A 103 8.90 -12.33 2.94
CA ALA A 103 7.47 -12.00 2.91
C ALA A 103 6.60 -13.23 3.21
N ASN A 104 6.96 -14.39 2.67
CA ASN A 104 6.29 -15.65 2.93
C ASN A 104 6.41 -16.08 4.39
N ALA A 105 7.60 -16.00 4.96
CA ALA A 105 7.91 -16.43 6.32
C ALA A 105 7.29 -15.49 7.38
N SER A 106 7.48 -14.18 7.24
CA SER A 106 7.01 -13.18 8.21
C SER A 106 5.48 -13.10 8.32
N SER A 107 4.75 -13.50 7.28
CA SER A 107 3.28 -13.46 7.26
C SER A 107 2.60 -14.74 7.79
N THR A 108 3.34 -15.82 8.09
CA THR A 108 2.74 -17.08 8.54
C THR A 108 2.82 -17.29 10.03
N ILE A 109 1.71 -17.69 10.65
CA ILE A 109 1.65 -18.09 12.06
C ILE A 109 2.63 -19.22 12.40
N GLN A 110 2.98 -20.08 11.44
CA GLN A 110 3.91 -21.19 11.65
C GLN A 110 5.29 -20.69 12.06
N VAL A 111 5.69 -19.52 11.56
CA VAL A 111 7.00 -18.92 11.83
C VAL A 111 6.91 -17.88 12.93
N ASN A 112 5.93 -17.01 12.87
CA ASN A 112 5.82 -15.83 13.73
C ASN A 112 4.95 -16.07 14.99
N GLY A 113 4.26 -17.20 15.08
CA GLY A 113 3.28 -17.43 16.14
C GLY A 113 2.02 -16.57 16.03
N LYS A 114 2.01 -15.60 15.10
CA LYS A 114 0.94 -14.65 14.78
C LYS A 114 0.81 -14.53 13.26
N GLY A 115 -0.27 -13.91 12.80
CA GLY A 115 -0.53 -13.69 11.39
C GLY A 115 -1.42 -14.76 10.76
N TRP A 116 -1.22 -14.97 9.48
CA TRP A 116 -2.07 -15.87 8.71
C TRP A 116 -1.85 -17.34 9.10
N GLN A 117 -2.93 -18.04 9.45
CA GLN A 117 -2.92 -19.46 9.78
C GLN A 117 -2.73 -20.32 8.53
N ARG A 118 -1.55 -20.22 7.94
CA ARG A 118 -1.09 -21.02 6.81
C ARG A 118 0.32 -21.52 7.08
N LYS A 119 0.72 -22.57 6.38
CA LYS A 119 2.10 -23.00 6.33
C LYS A 119 2.79 -22.28 5.17
N TYR A 120 4.10 -22.12 5.25
CA TYR A 120 4.89 -21.50 4.17
C TYR A 120 4.71 -22.20 2.79
N ARG A 121 4.32 -23.48 2.77
CA ARG A 121 4.01 -24.25 1.56
C ARG A 121 2.58 -24.11 1.07
N ASP A 122 1.69 -23.59 1.90
CA ASP A 122 0.32 -23.32 1.51
C ASP A 122 0.28 -22.05 0.65
N GLY A 123 -0.73 -21.93 -0.20
CA GLY A 123 -0.93 -20.68 -0.94
C GLY A 123 -1.20 -19.50 -0.02
N GLY A 124 -1.17 -18.32 -0.58
CA GLY A 124 -1.56 -17.07 0.09
C GLY A 124 -2.56 -16.28 -0.76
N PHE A 125 -2.88 -15.10 -0.30
CA PHE A 125 -3.72 -14.14 -1.00
C PHE A 125 -2.90 -12.90 -1.35
N THR A 126 -3.29 -12.20 -2.39
CA THR A 126 -2.63 -10.96 -2.83
C THR A 126 -2.61 -9.87 -1.77
N ASN A 127 -3.64 -9.79 -0.91
CA ASN A 127 -3.71 -8.79 0.17
C ASN A 127 -2.66 -8.97 1.28
N ILE A 128 -2.00 -10.12 1.36
CA ILE A 128 -0.94 -10.36 2.36
C ILE A 128 0.26 -9.45 2.07
N TYR A 129 0.63 -9.27 0.80
CA TYR A 129 1.80 -8.48 0.42
C TYR A 129 1.65 -6.97 0.71
N PRO A 130 0.52 -6.30 0.40
CA PRO A 130 0.24 -4.95 0.88
C PRO A 130 0.42 -4.77 2.39
N GLY A 131 -0.14 -5.67 3.20
CA GLY A 131 0.04 -5.64 4.65
C GLY A 131 1.50 -5.73 5.08
N TYR A 132 2.27 -6.64 4.45
CA TYR A 132 3.69 -6.81 4.69
C TYR A 132 4.49 -5.52 4.40
N LEU A 133 4.24 -4.85 3.29
CA LEU A 133 4.94 -3.60 2.94
C LEU A 133 4.51 -2.41 3.79
N THR A 134 3.20 -2.24 4.02
CA THR A 134 2.67 -1.06 4.74
C THR A 134 2.88 -1.15 6.25
N SER A 135 3.26 -2.30 6.77
CA SER A 135 3.67 -2.46 8.17
C SER A 135 5.18 -2.33 8.39
N TRP A 136 5.92 -2.01 7.33
CA TRP A 136 7.38 -1.89 7.34
C TRP A 136 8.11 -3.16 7.82
N GLN A 137 7.45 -4.32 7.72
CA GLN A 137 8.10 -5.62 7.91
C GLN A 137 8.85 -6.03 6.66
N GLY A 138 8.56 -5.41 5.52
CA GLY A 138 8.97 -5.81 4.20
C GLY A 138 9.69 -4.78 3.39
N GLY A 139 10.16 -5.26 2.23
CA GLY A 139 11.24 -4.67 1.50
C GLY A 139 12.59 -5.17 2.00
N ALA A 140 12.63 -6.35 2.67
CA ALA A 140 13.87 -6.95 3.14
C ALA A 140 14.74 -7.43 1.96
N GLU A 141 16.00 -7.01 1.93
CA GLU A 141 16.95 -7.41 0.89
C GLU A 141 17.46 -8.84 1.16
N VAL A 142 17.64 -9.64 0.10
CA VAL A 142 18.26 -10.98 0.22
C VAL A 142 19.64 -10.89 0.87
N ALA A 143 20.38 -9.82 0.63
CA ALA A 143 21.68 -9.58 1.23
C ALA A 143 21.63 -9.43 2.77
N ASP A 144 20.53 -8.93 3.31
CA ASP A 144 20.36 -8.69 4.75
C ASP A 144 19.77 -9.91 5.47
N VAL A 145 18.82 -10.60 4.85
CA VAL A 145 18.14 -11.75 5.49
C VAL A 145 18.74 -13.12 5.13
N GLY A 146 19.57 -13.19 4.09
CA GLY A 146 20.14 -14.44 3.59
C GLY A 146 19.11 -15.36 2.91
N GLU A 147 19.54 -16.60 2.63
CA GLU A 147 18.64 -17.66 2.18
C GLU A 147 17.85 -18.23 3.36
N ILE A 148 16.54 -18.31 3.20
CA ILE A 148 15.64 -18.83 4.24
C ILE A 148 15.41 -20.32 4.02
N ASP A 149 15.96 -21.14 4.92
CA ASP A 149 15.69 -22.58 4.94
C ASP A 149 14.42 -22.89 5.75
N PHE A 150 13.30 -23.00 5.06
CA PHE A 150 12.02 -23.32 5.68
C PHE A 150 11.97 -24.68 6.38
N SER A 151 12.94 -25.59 6.17
CA SER A 151 12.97 -26.89 6.84
C SER A 151 13.44 -26.79 8.29
N THR A 152 14.22 -25.77 8.58
CA THR A 152 14.80 -25.49 9.91
C THR A 152 14.23 -24.21 10.54
N LEU A 153 13.37 -23.50 9.83
CA LEU A 153 12.87 -22.21 10.21
C LEU A 153 12.10 -22.29 11.53
N GLN A 154 12.63 -21.62 12.53
CA GLN A 154 11.94 -21.28 13.75
C GLN A 154 11.76 -19.77 13.80
N TYR A 155 10.68 -19.34 14.45
CA TYR A 155 10.49 -17.93 14.74
C TYR A 155 11.76 -17.35 15.38
N SER A 156 12.27 -16.27 14.79
CA SER A 156 13.31 -15.46 15.42
C SER A 156 12.95 -14.00 15.27
N ASP A 157 13.22 -13.22 16.30
CA ASP A 157 13.06 -11.76 16.24
C ASP A 157 13.93 -11.15 15.13
N GLU A 158 15.03 -11.78 14.76
CA GLU A 158 15.90 -11.35 13.67
C GLU A 158 15.21 -11.37 12.31
N MET A 159 14.31 -12.33 12.07
CA MET A 159 13.53 -12.38 10.83
C MET A 159 12.46 -11.30 10.74
N THR A 160 11.81 -11.00 11.87
CA THR A 160 10.75 -9.98 11.90
C THR A 160 11.30 -8.56 12.03
N ASN A 161 12.53 -8.42 12.48
CA ASN A 161 13.28 -7.19 12.64
C ASN A 161 14.38 -7.05 11.57
N ALA A 162 14.21 -7.69 10.41
CA ALA A 162 15.10 -7.45 9.28
C ALA A 162 15.23 -5.95 9.05
N ASN A 163 16.44 -5.47 8.83
CA ASN A 163 16.71 -4.06 8.55
C ASN A 163 16.07 -3.70 7.20
N THR A 164 14.80 -3.27 7.25
CA THR A 164 14.05 -2.89 6.06
C THR A 164 14.35 -1.44 5.74
N LYS A 165 15.01 -1.20 4.61
CA LYS A 165 15.35 0.15 4.13
C LYS A 165 14.18 0.83 3.45
N TYR A 166 13.28 0.05 2.86
CA TYR A 166 12.21 0.54 2.03
C TYR A 166 10.89 -0.11 2.42
N GLY A 167 9.85 0.71 2.54
CA GLY A 167 8.48 0.29 2.71
C GLY A 167 7.55 1.04 1.76
N THR A 168 6.27 1.00 2.04
CA THR A 168 5.30 1.89 1.38
C THR A 168 4.29 2.41 2.40
N THR A 169 3.78 3.59 2.13
CA THR A 169 2.65 4.17 2.84
C THR A 169 1.40 4.25 1.95
N LYS A 170 1.57 4.03 0.61
CA LYS A 170 0.51 4.24 -0.35
C LYS A 170 0.55 3.23 -1.49
N LEU A 171 -0.54 2.55 -1.70
CA LEU A 171 -0.78 1.66 -2.83
C LEU A 171 -2.26 1.65 -3.19
N ARG A 172 -2.56 1.44 -4.48
CA ARG A 172 -3.95 1.40 -4.96
C ARG A 172 -4.36 -0.01 -5.40
N TYR A 173 -5.65 -0.28 -5.19
CA TYR A 173 -6.32 -1.45 -5.72
C TYR A 173 -6.89 -1.15 -7.10
N LEU A 174 -6.82 -2.15 -7.98
CA LEU A 174 -7.20 -2.06 -9.40
C LEU A 174 -8.29 -3.09 -9.76
N ASP A 175 -9.13 -3.41 -8.78
CA ASP A 175 -10.23 -4.36 -9.00
C ASP A 175 -11.39 -3.68 -9.72
N GLY A 176 -11.78 -4.23 -10.88
CA GLY A 176 -12.92 -3.74 -11.63
C GLY A 176 -12.73 -2.39 -12.32
N VAL A 177 -11.51 -1.86 -12.36
CA VAL A 177 -11.16 -0.64 -13.10
C VAL A 177 -11.03 -0.95 -14.60
N ASP A 178 -11.10 0.08 -15.43
CA ASP A 178 -10.93 -0.12 -16.86
C ASP A 178 -9.45 -0.35 -17.27
N SER A 179 -9.25 -0.81 -18.50
CA SER A 179 -7.91 -1.15 -18.98
C SER A 179 -6.97 0.05 -19.08
N ASN A 180 -7.49 1.27 -19.25
CA ASN A 180 -6.66 2.48 -19.32
C ASN A 180 -6.11 2.84 -17.95
N GLU A 181 -6.91 2.68 -16.88
CA GLU A 181 -6.42 2.86 -15.51
C GLU A 181 -5.32 1.84 -15.17
N ILE A 182 -5.46 0.58 -15.62
CA ILE A 182 -4.44 -0.46 -15.44
C ILE A 182 -3.17 -0.09 -16.21
N LYS A 183 -3.28 0.34 -17.47
CA LYS A 183 -2.15 0.79 -18.29
C LYS A 183 -1.45 1.98 -17.65
N GLN A 184 -2.22 2.96 -17.18
CA GLN A 184 -1.68 4.12 -16.47
C GLN A 184 -0.92 3.70 -15.21
N ALA A 185 -1.48 2.78 -14.42
CA ALA A 185 -0.82 2.24 -13.23
C ALA A 185 0.51 1.54 -13.55
N ILE A 186 0.58 0.77 -14.65
CA ILE A 186 1.82 0.15 -15.12
C ILE A 186 2.82 1.23 -15.58
N MET A 187 2.36 2.26 -16.29
CA MET A 187 3.23 3.37 -16.70
C MET A 187 3.76 4.16 -15.51
N ASP A 188 2.95 4.44 -14.51
CA ASP A 188 3.33 5.23 -13.34
C ASP A 188 4.26 4.46 -12.39
N ASN A 189 4.02 3.16 -12.25
CA ASN A 189 4.62 2.35 -11.20
C ASN A 189 5.51 1.21 -11.71
N GLY A 190 5.45 0.93 -13.02
CA GLY A 190 6.24 -0.10 -13.68
C GLY A 190 5.58 -1.48 -13.69
N ALA A 191 4.76 -1.81 -12.70
CA ALA A 191 4.08 -3.10 -12.61
C ALA A 191 2.75 -3.01 -11.86
N VAL A 192 1.87 -3.98 -12.17
CA VAL A 192 0.66 -4.29 -11.38
C VAL A 192 0.74 -5.75 -10.94
N THR A 193 0.60 -6.00 -9.65
CA THR A 193 0.43 -7.36 -9.10
C THR A 193 -1.01 -7.77 -9.26
N ALA A 194 -1.25 -8.85 -9.99
CA ALA A 194 -2.59 -9.33 -10.31
C ALA A 194 -2.70 -10.84 -10.22
N SER A 195 -3.91 -11.33 -10.03
CA SER A 195 -4.18 -12.76 -10.01
C SER A 195 -5.15 -13.16 -11.11
N TYR A 196 -4.96 -14.34 -11.64
CA TYR A 196 -5.82 -14.95 -12.63
C TYR A 196 -6.01 -16.45 -12.36
N ALA A 197 -6.92 -17.09 -13.08
CA ALA A 197 -7.06 -18.53 -13.04
C ALA A 197 -6.21 -19.18 -14.13
N THR A 198 -5.40 -20.18 -13.79
CA THR A 198 -4.51 -20.86 -14.74
C THR A 198 -4.81 -22.36 -14.88
N THR A 199 -4.69 -22.87 -16.10
CA THR A 199 -4.78 -24.28 -16.46
C THR A 199 -4.01 -24.52 -17.76
N SER A 200 -3.42 -25.71 -17.92
CA SER A 200 -2.72 -26.08 -19.16
C SER A 200 -3.61 -26.05 -20.41
N ASN A 201 -4.93 -26.26 -20.25
CA ASN A 201 -5.88 -26.24 -21.36
C ASN A 201 -6.01 -24.87 -22.04
N CYS A 202 -5.73 -23.81 -21.32
CA CYS A 202 -5.84 -22.42 -21.80
C CYS A 202 -4.49 -21.82 -22.23
N PHE A 203 -3.40 -22.58 -22.13
CA PHE A 203 -2.05 -22.14 -22.50
C PHE A 203 -1.70 -22.58 -23.92
N ASN A 204 -1.07 -21.71 -24.71
CA ASN A 204 -0.43 -22.02 -25.99
C ASN A 204 1.09 -21.93 -25.83
N ASN A 205 1.76 -23.07 -25.70
CA ASN A 205 3.21 -23.12 -25.51
C ASN A 205 4.00 -22.63 -26.73
N ALA A 206 3.47 -22.84 -27.95
CA ALA A 206 4.15 -22.44 -29.18
C ALA A 206 4.24 -20.92 -29.34
N ASN A 207 3.22 -20.20 -28.90
CA ASN A 207 3.17 -18.75 -28.93
C ASN A 207 3.43 -18.11 -27.55
N THR A 208 3.60 -18.90 -26.51
CA THR A 208 3.74 -18.46 -25.12
C THR A 208 2.63 -17.48 -24.72
N THR A 209 1.36 -17.90 -24.97
CA THR A 209 0.18 -17.09 -24.75
C THR A 209 -0.83 -17.81 -23.87
N TYR A 210 -1.63 -17.05 -23.15
CA TYR A 210 -2.69 -17.57 -22.28
C TYR A 210 -4.02 -16.85 -22.53
N PHE A 211 -5.10 -17.62 -22.65
CA PHE A 211 -6.46 -17.11 -22.71
C PHE A 211 -7.46 -18.13 -22.16
N MET A 212 -8.17 -17.78 -21.10
CA MET A 212 -9.31 -18.54 -20.59
C MET A 212 -10.60 -17.86 -21.04
N PRO A 213 -11.40 -18.50 -21.92
CA PRO A 213 -12.66 -17.91 -22.38
C PRO A 213 -13.71 -17.87 -21.26
N GLN A 214 -14.67 -16.95 -21.36
CA GLN A 214 -15.74 -16.79 -20.38
C GLN A 214 -16.55 -18.09 -20.16
N SER A 215 -16.70 -18.91 -21.20
CA SER A 215 -17.42 -20.19 -21.18
C SER A 215 -16.64 -21.37 -20.61
N TYR A 216 -15.35 -21.19 -20.22
CA TYR A 216 -14.55 -22.26 -19.65
C TYR A 216 -15.13 -22.70 -18.30
N ASP A 217 -15.43 -23.99 -18.15
CA ASP A 217 -16.01 -24.63 -16.97
C ASP A 217 -15.15 -25.77 -16.38
N GLY A 218 -13.97 -26.02 -16.95
CA GLY A 218 -13.04 -27.02 -16.46
C GLY A 218 -12.24 -26.58 -15.22
N ASP A 219 -11.41 -27.50 -14.73
CA ASP A 219 -10.56 -27.25 -13.55
C ASP A 219 -9.49 -26.21 -13.81
N TYR A 220 -9.22 -25.39 -12.80
CA TYR A 220 -8.17 -24.36 -12.79
C TYR A 220 -7.69 -24.10 -11.36
N ILE A 221 -6.54 -23.45 -11.26
CA ILE A 221 -5.99 -22.96 -9.99
C ILE A 221 -5.79 -21.44 -10.05
N GLY A 222 -5.83 -20.76 -8.90
CA GLY A 222 -5.44 -19.36 -8.79
C GLY A 222 -3.93 -19.22 -8.88
N HIS A 223 -3.45 -18.17 -9.54
CA HIS A 223 -2.05 -17.84 -9.65
C HIS A 223 -1.85 -16.32 -9.67
N THR A 224 -0.86 -15.84 -8.93
CA THR A 224 -0.52 -14.41 -8.85
C THR A 224 0.72 -14.14 -9.71
N ILE A 225 0.67 -13.04 -10.44
CA ILE A 225 1.64 -12.63 -11.47
C ILE A 225 1.93 -11.13 -11.38
N SER A 226 3.00 -10.72 -12.02
CA SER A 226 3.34 -9.32 -12.20
C SER A 226 3.07 -8.91 -13.65
N VAL A 227 2.17 -7.94 -13.85
CA VAL A 227 1.84 -7.38 -15.17
C VAL A 227 2.77 -6.19 -15.40
N VAL A 228 3.63 -6.28 -16.42
CA VAL A 228 4.73 -5.33 -16.64
C VAL A 228 4.67 -4.61 -17.99
N GLY A 229 3.55 -4.75 -18.69
CA GLY A 229 3.36 -4.09 -19.98
C GLY A 229 2.14 -4.58 -20.73
N TRP A 230 1.98 -4.12 -21.96
CA TRP A 230 0.88 -4.48 -22.83
C TRP A 230 1.22 -4.27 -24.31
N SER A 231 0.37 -4.85 -25.19
CA SER A 231 0.32 -4.53 -26.62
C SER A 231 -1.12 -4.58 -27.11
N ASP A 232 -1.67 -3.44 -27.54
CA ASP A 232 -3.03 -3.31 -28.07
C ASP A 232 -3.22 -4.05 -29.40
N ASN A 233 -2.16 -4.16 -30.16
CA ASN A 233 -2.14 -4.79 -31.48
C ASN A 233 -1.78 -6.28 -31.42
N PHE A 234 -1.55 -6.87 -30.24
CA PHE A 234 -1.19 -8.26 -30.12
C PHE A 234 -2.28 -9.16 -30.72
N SER A 235 -1.92 -9.95 -31.72
CA SER A 235 -2.88 -10.69 -32.54
C SER A 235 -3.64 -11.75 -31.72
N LYS A 236 -4.95 -11.68 -31.72
CA LYS A 236 -5.85 -12.67 -31.10
C LYS A 236 -5.64 -14.09 -31.61
N TYR A 237 -5.18 -14.27 -32.85
CA TYR A 237 -4.92 -15.56 -33.44
C TYR A 237 -3.74 -16.32 -32.81
N LYS A 238 -2.90 -15.64 -32.03
CA LYS A 238 -1.84 -16.27 -31.25
C LYS A 238 -2.34 -17.02 -30.01
N PHE A 239 -3.59 -16.80 -29.59
CA PHE A 239 -4.19 -17.43 -28.41
C PHE A 239 -4.87 -18.80 -28.69
N THR A 240 -4.60 -19.43 -29.81
CA THR A 240 -5.12 -20.77 -30.10
C THR A 240 -4.68 -21.75 -29.02
N ASN A 241 -5.63 -22.40 -28.33
CA ASN A 241 -5.37 -23.36 -27.26
C ASN A 241 -6.37 -24.55 -27.32
N SER A 242 -6.33 -25.44 -26.34
CA SER A 242 -7.16 -26.68 -26.33
C SER A 242 -8.67 -26.39 -26.25
N THR A 243 -9.10 -25.20 -25.87
CA THR A 243 -10.51 -24.83 -25.83
C THR A 243 -11.10 -24.62 -27.23
N GLY A 244 -10.26 -24.36 -28.24
CA GLY A 244 -10.68 -24.01 -29.60
C GLY A 244 -11.34 -22.63 -29.73
N ILE A 245 -11.36 -21.84 -28.64
CA ILE A 245 -11.99 -20.50 -28.57
C ILE A 245 -10.89 -19.44 -28.62
N LEU A 246 -11.09 -18.40 -29.42
CA LEU A 246 -10.20 -17.24 -29.52
C LEU A 246 -10.81 -16.02 -28.82
N PRO A 247 -9.99 -15.07 -28.37
CA PRO A 247 -10.47 -13.73 -28.00
C PRO A 247 -11.19 -13.06 -29.17
N LYS A 248 -12.13 -12.18 -28.86
CA LYS A 248 -12.88 -11.43 -29.90
C LYS A 248 -12.00 -10.37 -30.55
N ASN A 249 -11.16 -9.71 -29.78
CA ASN A 249 -10.32 -8.60 -30.21
C ASN A 249 -8.83 -8.91 -30.02
N ASN A 250 -7.99 -8.13 -30.65
CA ASN A 250 -6.56 -8.07 -30.37
C ASN A 250 -6.33 -7.45 -29.01
N GLY A 251 -5.12 -7.59 -28.48
CA GLY A 251 -4.66 -7.00 -27.25
C GLY A 251 -4.25 -8.01 -26.19
N ALA A 252 -3.15 -7.74 -25.54
CA ALA A 252 -2.59 -8.60 -24.50
C ALA A 252 -1.78 -7.82 -23.47
N TRP A 253 -1.78 -8.35 -22.25
CA TRP A 253 -0.90 -7.97 -21.16
C TRP A 253 0.41 -8.75 -21.25
N LEU A 254 1.55 -8.08 -21.02
CA LEU A 254 2.84 -8.74 -20.86
C LEU A 254 3.00 -9.15 -19.39
N ILE A 255 3.11 -10.43 -19.17
CA ILE A 255 3.18 -11.03 -17.85
C ILE A 255 4.62 -11.46 -17.53
N ARG A 256 5.12 -11.03 -16.39
CA ARG A 256 6.28 -11.59 -15.74
C ARG A 256 5.82 -12.70 -14.79
N ASN A 257 6.33 -13.92 -14.98
CA ASN A 257 5.90 -15.12 -14.28
C ASN A 257 6.99 -15.62 -13.33
N SER A 258 6.57 -16.38 -12.34
CA SER A 258 7.39 -16.91 -11.25
C SER A 258 7.84 -18.37 -11.44
N TRP A 259 7.86 -18.90 -12.66
CA TRP A 259 8.22 -20.30 -12.96
C TRP A 259 9.61 -20.44 -13.59
N GLY A 260 10.53 -19.54 -13.29
CA GLY A 260 11.85 -19.51 -13.87
C GLY A 260 11.87 -19.18 -15.36
N LYS A 261 13.06 -19.34 -15.98
CA LYS A 261 13.30 -18.97 -17.39
C LYS A 261 12.95 -20.06 -18.41
N ASN A 262 12.23 -21.11 -18.01
CA ASN A 262 12.11 -22.37 -18.75
C ASN A 262 11.11 -22.33 -19.93
N ASN A 263 10.49 -21.21 -20.23
CA ASN A 263 9.63 -21.05 -21.38
C ASN A 263 10.34 -20.30 -22.54
N SER A 264 9.71 -20.27 -23.71
CA SER A 264 10.27 -19.64 -24.92
C SER A 264 10.49 -18.13 -24.81
N MET A 265 9.87 -17.45 -23.84
CA MET A 265 10.03 -16.02 -23.56
C MET A 265 10.91 -15.73 -22.32
N GLY A 266 11.66 -16.74 -21.83
CA GLY A 266 12.57 -16.55 -20.70
C GLY A 266 11.87 -16.14 -19.41
N GLY A 267 10.69 -16.69 -19.14
CA GLY A 267 9.89 -16.44 -17.93
C GLY A 267 8.69 -15.50 -18.12
N TYR A 268 8.53 -14.93 -19.31
CA TYR A 268 7.38 -14.07 -19.65
C TYR A 268 6.35 -14.81 -20.47
N PHE A 269 5.12 -14.27 -20.56
CA PHE A 269 4.09 -14.70 -21.49
C PHE A 269 3.07 -13.60 -21.76
N TRP A 270 2.26 -13.76 -22.81
CA TRP A 270 1.20 -12.84 -23.16
C TRP A 270 -0.16 -13.37 -22.69
N LEU A 271 -0.91 -12.55 -21.96
CA LEU A 271 -2.25 -12.87 -21.45
C LEU A 271 -3.28 -11.97 -22.13
N SER A 272 -4.30 -12.57 -22.75
CA SER A 272 -5.33 -11.79 -23.45
C SER A 272 -6.03 -10.79 -22.52
N TYR A 273 -6.35 -9.58 -23.03
CA TYR A 273 -7.22 -8.62 -22.34
C TYR A 273 -8.58 -9.20 -21.99
N GLU A 274 -9.06 -10.16 -22.78
CA GLU A 274 -10.38 -10.79 -22.62
C GLU A 274 -10.34 -12.04 -21.73
N ASP A 275 -9.25 -12.29 -21.00
CA ASP A 275 -9.17 -13.41 -20.07
C ASP A 275 -10.27 -13.32 -19.01
N LYS A 276 -10.85 -14.48 -18.65
CA LYS A 276 -12.02 -14.58 -17.79
C LYS A 276 -11.84 -13.95 -16.40
N TYR A 277 -10.63 -14.01 -15.84
CA TYR A 277 -10.41 -13.68 -14.44
C TYR A 277 -9.39 -12.60 -14.17
N ILE A 278 -8.63 -12.17 -15.19
CA ILE A 278 -7.64 -11.12 -14.98
C ILE A 278 -8.31 -9.81 -14.51
N PHE A 279 -7.77 -9.16 -13.51
CA PHE A 279 -8.29 -7.94 -12.88
C PHE A 279 -9.73 -8.02 -12.35
N GLY A 280 -10.29 -9.23 -12.30
CA GLY A 280 -11.63 -9.43 -11.75
C GLY A 280 -11.62 -9.56 -10.22
N ALA A 281 -12.76 -9.26 -9.59
CA ALA A 281 -12.94 -9.31 -8.13
C ALA A 281 -12.76 -10.72 -7.50
N LYS A 282 -12.69 -11.78 -8.30
CA LYS A 282 -12.54 -13.15 -7.77
C LYS A 282 -11.24 -13.38 -7.00
N TYR A 283 -10.18 -12.70 -7.38
CA TYR A 283 -8.84 -12.82 -6.79
C TYR A 283 -8.31 -11.46 -6.31
N SER A 284 -9.19 -10.65 -5.76
CA SER A 284 -8.92 -9.33 -5.20
C SER A 284 -8.04 -9.42 -3.93
N PRO A 285 -7.22 -8.39 -3.66
CA PRO A 285 -6.99 -7.22 -4.50
C PRO A 285 -5.95 -7.44 -5.59
N ASN A 286 -6.17 -6.85 -6.77
CA ASN A 286 -5.09 -6.55 -7.70
C ASN A 286 -4.54 -5.16 -7.33
N PHE A 287 -3.23 -4.97 -7.29
CA PHE A 287 -2.68 -3.74 -6.75
C PHE A 287 -1.42 -3.25 -7.45
N THR A 288 -1.14 -1.98 -7.30
CA THR A 288 0.15 -1.36 -7.64
C THR A 288 0.65 -0.49 -6.49
N ILE A 289 1.98 -0.32 -6.40
CA ILE A 289 2.63 0.45 -5.34
C ILE A 289 2.85 1.87 -5.86
N ASP A 290 2.13 2.84 -5.29
CA ASP A 290 2.20 4.23 -5.76
C ASP A 290 3.40 4.98 -5.21
N GLU A 291 3.78 4.73 -3.96
CA GLU A 291 4.90 5.41 -3.31
C GLU A 291 5.84 4.39 -2.66
N VAL A 292 7.10 4.74 -2.58
CA VAL A 292 8.13 4.05 -1.80
C VAL A 292 8.56 4.99 -0.69
N THR A 293 8.59 4.47 0.52
CA THR A 293 9.11 5.18 1.69
C THR A 293 10.51 4.64 1.99
N GLU A 294 11.49 5.52 1.98
CA GLU A 294 12.82 5.22 2.50
C GLU A 294 12.77 5.37 4.02
N ILE A 295 12.92 4.25 4.72
CA ILE A 295 12.77 4.19 6.17
C ILE A 295 14.11 4.62 6.80
N SER A 296 14.08 5.64 7.63
CA SER A 296 15.23 6.17 8.37
C SER A 296 15.07 5.95 9.88
N ASP A 297 16.17 6.05 10.61
CA ASP A 297 16.21 5.79 12.06
C ASP A 297 15.39 6.81 12.89
N ASP A 298 15.09 7.97 12.31
CA ASP A 298 14.25 9.02 12.91
C ASP A 298 12.75 8.82 12.65
N MET A 299 12.37 7.77 11.93
CA MET A 299 10.97 7.46 11.62
C MET A 299 10.44 6.35 12.53
N THR A 300 9.20 6.52 12.97
CA THR A 300 8.45 5.51 13.75
C THR A 300 7.10 5.27 13.11
N LEU A 301 6.79 4.00 12.85
CA LEU A 301 5.46 3.59 12.41
C LEU A 301 4.63 3.12 13.61
N LEU A 302 3.66 3.93 14.01
CA LEU A 302 2.67 3.59 15.03
C LEU A 302 1.56 2.76 14.38
N GLN A 303 1.34 1.53 14.87
CA GLN A 303 0.38 0.59 14.31
C GLN A 303 -0.08 -0.44 15.33
N ASN A 304 -1.36 -0.84 15.25
CA ASN A 304 -1.94 -1.90 16.06
C ASN A 304 -2.11 -3.22 15.29
N GLU A 305 -1.96 -3.18 13.96
CA GLU A 305 -1.95 -4.36 13.09
C GLU A 305 -0.68 -4.37 12.21
N ARG A 306 -0.21 -5.56 11.82
CA ARG A 306 1.02 -5.74 11.05
C ARG A 306 0.85 -6.54 9.77
N TYR A 307 -0.35 -7.07 9.51
CA TYR A 307 -0.56 -8.05 8.45
C TYR A 307 -1.57 -7.58 7.40
N GLY A 308 -2.01 -6.32 7.51
CA GLY A 308 -2.93 -5.68 6.59
C GLY A 308 -4.39 -6.05 6.79
N ALA A 309 -5.22 -5.55 5.89
CA ALA A 309 -6.66 -5.78 5.95
C ALA A 309 -7.02 -7.24 5.64
N THR A 310 -7.68 -7.88 6.58
CA THR A 310 -8.28 -9.22 6.39
C THR A 310 -9.74 -9.13 5.98
N TYR A 311 -10.37 -8.00 6.28
CA TYR A 311 -11.78 -7.69 6.00
C TYR A 311 -11.95 -6.19 5.81
N SER A 312 -13.08 -5.74 5.22
CA SER A 312 -13.48 -4.34 5.20
C SER A 312 -14.74 -4.17 6.03
N PHE A 313 -14.69 -3.24 6.96
CA PHE A 313 -15.88 -2.82 7.69
C PHE A 313 -16.74 -1.97 6.77
N ASN A 314 -18.00 -2.37 6.57
CA ASN A 314 -18.92 -1.70 5.69
C ASN A 314 -20.06 -1.10 6.50
N TYR A 315 -20.31 0.18 6.32
CA TYR A 315 -21.43 0.86 6.95
C TYR A 315 -22.16 1.79 5.96
N VAL A 316 -23.46 1.63 5.86
CA VAL A 316 -24.33 2.50 5.07
C VAL A 316 -24.84 3.60 6.01
N ASP A 317 -24.87 4.84 5.57
CA ASP A 317 -25.20 6.04 6.40
C ASP A 317 -23.97 6.68 7.07
N SER A 318 -22.97 6.95 6.29
CA SER A 318 -21.59 7.18 6.68
C SER A 318 -21.28 8.50 7.40
N GLY A 319 -22.20 9.44 7.46
CA GLY A 319 -21.93 10.77 8.02
C GLY A 319 -21.53 10.79 9.49
N ASP A 320 -21.87 9.72 10.24
CA ASP A 320 -21.74 9.68 11.70
C ASP A 320 -20.76 8.60 12.21
N ILE A 321 -20.04 7.91 11.30
CA ILE A 321 -19.11 6.87 11.75
C ILE A 321 -17.66 7.36 11.71
N THR A 322 -16.93 7.15 12.80
CA THR A 322 -15.49 7.38 12.88
C THR A 322 -14.80 6.11 13.38
N PHE A 323 -13.79 5.67 12.62
CA PHE A 323 -12.93 4.54 12.94
C PHE A 323 -11.71 5.07 13.69
N ILE A 324 -11.33 4.48 14.82
CA ILE A 324 -10.36 5.06 15.75
C ILE A 324 -9.36 4.00 16.18
N ASN A 325 -8.07 4.33 16.12
CA ASN A 325 -6.99 3.57 16.76
C ASN A 325 -6.27 4.43 17.80
N CYS A 326 -5.95 3.83 18.93
CA CYS A 326 -5.20 4.47 20.01
C CYS A 326 -3.71 4.11 19.92
N PHE A 327 -2.86 5.10 20.21
CA PHE A 327 -1.41 4.97 20.20
C PHE A 327 -0.81 5.64 21.43
N ASP A 328 0.40 5.21 21.81
CA ASP A 328 1.19 5.86 22.84
C ASP A 328 2.27 6.71 22.17
N PHE A 329 2.21 8.03 22.38
CA PHE A 329 3.11 9.01 21.79
C PHE A 329 4.21 9.39 22.79
N ASP A 330 5.45 9.21 22.41
CA ASP A 330 6.63 9.63 23.17
C ASP A 330 7.37 10.79 22.46
N GLU A 331 8.51 11.21 22.97
CA GLU A 331 9.25 12.34 22.42
C GLU A 331 9.68 12.10 20.96
N ASN A 332 9.95 10.85 20.58
CA ASN A 332 10.43 10.50 19.24
C ASN A 332 9.29 10.18 18.25
N SER A 333 8.06 10.03 18.75
CA SER A 333 6.91 9.58 17.94
C SER A 333 5.72 10.56 17.94
N ARG A 334 5.91 11.78 18.43
CA ARG A 334 4.82 12.75 18.59
C ARG A 334 4.61 13.70 17.42
N THR A 335 5.58 13.86 16.52
CA THR A 335 5.42 14.66 15.31
C THR A 335 4.93 13.75 14.20
N LEU A 336 3.67 13.88 13.83
CA LEU A 336 3.07 13.06 12.78
C LEU A 336 3.41 13.67 11.41
N ASP A 337 3.97 12.85 10.54
CA ASP A 337 4.20 13.17 9.12
C ASP A 337 2.96 12.78 8.30
N ASN A 338 2.57 11.51 8.38
CA ASN A 338 1.44 10.98 7.64
C ASN A 338 0.55 10.09 8.50
N VAL A 339 -0.73 10.01 8.14
CA VAL A 339 -1.64 8.95 8.59
C VAL A 339 -1.94 8.03 7.42
N ILE A 340 -1.83 6.72 7.66
CA ILE A 340 -2.11 5.68 6.68
C ILE A 340 -3.41 4.98 7.06
N PHE A 341 -4.31 4.80 6.10
CA PHE A 341 -5.51 3.97 6.28
C PHE A 341 -5.86 3.22 5.00
N GLU A 342 -6.45 2.03 5.14
CA GLU A 342 -6.91 1.24 3.99
C GLU A 342 -8.41 1.42 3.81
N THR A 343 -8.84 1.77 2.59
CA THR A 343 -10.25 1.93 2.27
C THR A 343 -10.58 1.42 0.86
N LYS A 344 -11.83 0.96 0.67
CA LYS A 344 -12.41 0.63 -0.63
C LYS A 344 -13.39 1.68 -1.13
N SER A 345 -13.59 2.77 -0.40
CA SER A 345 -14.51 3.86 -0.73
C SER A 345 -13.89 4.85 -1.72
N ASN A 346 -13.83 4.48 -2.99
CA ASN A 346 -13.32 5.35 -4.05
C ASN A 346 -14.21 6.59 -4.21
N GLY A 347 -13.59 7.77 -4.34
CA GLY A 347 -14.30 9.05 -4.54
C GLY A 347 -14.89 9.66 -3.28
N ALA A 348 -14.82 8.99 -2.12
CA ALA A 348 -15.29 9.51 -0.84
C ALA A 348 -14.42 10.67 -0.34
N ASP A 349 -15.02 11.58 0.43
CA ASP A 349 -14.24 12.53 1.22
C ASP A 349 -13.74 11.85 2.50
N TYR A 350 -12.61 12.32 3.04
CA TYR A 350 -12.09 11.83 4.32
C TYR A 350 -11.77 12.99 5.26
N GLU A 351 -11.85 12.69 6.55
CA GLU A 351 -11.35 13.54 7.63
C GLU A 351 -10.53 12.70 8.58
N VAL A 352 -9.37 13.20 9.01
CA VAL A 352 -8.49 12.58 9.98
C VAL A 352 -8.37 13.48 11.20
N TYR A 353 -8.61 12.91 12.38
CA TYR A 353 -8.60 13.61 13.65
C TYR A 353 -7.55 13.07 14.60
N TYR A 354 -6.90 13.96 15.33
CA TYR A 354 -6.35 13.61 16.64
C TYR A 354 -7.46 13.71 17.68
N ILE A 355 -7.58 12.69 18.51
CA ILE A 355 -8.62 12.57 19.55
C ILE A 355 -7.93 12.37 20.90
N PRO A 356 -8.14 13.24 21.90
CA PRO A 356 -7.64 13.01 23.25
C PRO A 356 -8.20 11.71 23.83
N VAL A 357 -7.39 11.05 24.65
CA VAL A 357 -7.79 9.87 25.44
C VAL A 357 -7.90 10.27 26.89
N ASP A 358 -9.06 10.00 27.50
CA ASP A 358 -9.33 10.22 28.91
C ASP A 358 -9.87 8.92 29.53
N ASP A 359 -9.41 8.58 30.74
CA ASP A 359 -9.74 7.32 31.43
C ASP A 359 -9.60 6.06 30.53
N GLY A 360 -8.60 6.07 29.65
CA GLY A 360 -8.26 4.95 28.75
C GLY A 360 -9.10 4.83 27.49
N ALA A 361 -10.05 5.74 27.23
CA ALA A 361 -10.90 5.75 26.05
C ALA A 361 -10.83 7.10 25.30
N PRO A 362 -11.05 7.11 23.95
CA PRO A 362 -11.16 8.35 23.19
C PRO A 362 -12.32 9.20 23.68
N VAL A 363 -12.08 10.50 23.84
CA VAL A 363 -13.10 11.45 24.29
C VAL A 363 -14.26 11.50 23.28
N ASN A 364 -15.49 11.31 23.78
CA ASN A 364 -16.69 11.20 22.95
C ASN A 364 -17.15 12.55 22.36
N ASP A 365 -16.87 13.66 23.04
CA ASP A 365 -17.24 15.01 22.61
C ASP A 365 -16.32 15.50 21.49
N GLU A 366 -16.84 15.59 20.28
CA GLU A 366 -16.10 16.00 19.06
C GLU A 366 -15.57 17.44 19.13
N SER A 367 -16.12 18.28 20.01
CA SER A 367 -15.57 19.64 20.18
C SER A 367 -14.12 19.65 20.71
N ASN A 368 -13.68 18.53 21.29
CA ASN A 368 -12.32 18.31 21.76
C ASN A 368 -11.41 17.66 20.69
N TRP A 369 -11.95 17.30 19.55
CA TRP A 369 -11.18 16.66 18.47
C TRP A 369 -10.45 17.71 17.64
N LYS A 370 -9.26 17.40 17.23
CA LYS A 370 -8.48 18.24 16.32
C LYS A 370 -8.46 17.63 14.93
N LEU A 371 -9.04 18.32 13.94
CA LEU A 371 -8.89 17.95 12.54
C LEU A 371 -7.41 18.19 12.15
N ILE A 372 -6.72 17.14 11.68
CA ILE A 372 -5.30 17.17 11.32
C ILE A 372 -5.06 16.93 9.83
N SER A 373 -6.02 16.33 9.12
CA SER A 373 -5.98 16.19 7.66
C SER A 373 -7.40 16.01 7.12
N SER A 374 -7.64 16.45 5.89
CA SER A 374 -8.89 16.18 5.17
C SER A 374 -8.66 16.25 3.67
N GLY A 375 -9.48 15.52 2.91
CA GLY A 375 -9.36 15.51 1.46
C GLY A 375 -10.30 14.51 0.81
N LYS A 376 -9.88 13.99 -0.35
CA LYS A 376 -10.65 13.03 -1.14
C LYS A 376 -9.88 11.75 -1.38
N VAL A 377 -10.53 10.61 -1.19
CA VAL A 377 -10.04 9.29 -1.61
C VAL A 377 -10.14 9.21 -3.13
N THR A 378 -9.02 9.22 -3.81
CA THR A 378 -8.98 9.19 -5.28
C THR A 378 -9.09 7.78 -5.86
N TYR A 379 -8.75 6.76 -5.09
CA TYR A 379 -8.87 5.33 -5.44
C TYR A 379 -8.88 4.46 -4.18
N SER A 380 -9.41 3.24 -4.30
CA SER A 380 -9.37 2.24 -3.23
C SER A 380 -7.93 1.75 -2.97
N GLY A 381 -7.65 1.36 -1.74
CA GLY A 381 -6.33 0.89 -1.29
C GLY A 381 -5.83 1.62 -0.05
N TYR A 382 -4.52 1.61 0.14
CA TYR A 382 -3.88 2.32 1.24
C TYR A 382 -3.66 3.78 0.85
N GLN A 383 -4.25 4.66 1.64
CA GLN A 383 -4.08 6.10 1.54
C GLN A 383 -2.98 6.53 2.51
N SER A 384 -2.11 7.43 2.08
CA SER A 384 -1.16 8.15 2.94
C SER A 384 -1.53 9.62 2.87
N VAL A 385 -1.89 10.20 3.98
CA VAL A 385 -2.38 11.57 4.05
C VAL A 385 -1.52 12.41 4.96
N ASP A 386 -1.04 13.54 4.44
CA ASP A 386 -0.18 14.48 5.13
C ASP A 386 -0.92 15.13 6.30
N THR A 387 -0.24 15.24 7.45
CA THR A 387 -0.74 15.89 8.67
C THR A 387 -0.10 17.26 8.91
N ASN A 388 0.71 17.72 7.96
CA ASN A 388 1.46 18.98 8.06
C ASN A 388 2.34 19.06 9.32
N GLY A 389 2.95 17.93 9.71
CA GLY A 389 3.83 17.86 10.89
C GLY A 389 3.08 18.09 12.21
N TYR A 390 1.83 17.61 12.33
CA TYR A 390 1.06 17.80 13.56
C TYR A 390 1.75 17.19 14.76
N VAL A 391 1.94 17.99 15.82
CA VAL A 391 2.59 17.55 17.05
C VAL A 391 1.53 17.15 18.08
N THR A 392 1.53 15.86 18.44
CA THR A 392 0.60 15.33 19.45
C THR A 392 1.05 15.67 20.88
N PRO A 393 0.11 15.74 21.84
CA PRO A 393 0.46 15.63 23.26
C PRO A 393 1.19 14.32 23.57
N LEU A 394 2.06 14.34 24.58
CA LEU A 394 2.72 13.13 25.06
C LEU A 394 1.72 12.20 25.77
N GLY A 395 1.95 10.89 25.65
CA GLY A 395 1.15 9.87 26.27
C GLY A 395 0.13 9.25 25.33
N ARG A 396 -0.92 8.66 25.88
CA ARG A 396 -1.92 7.97 25.06
C ARG A 396 -2.84 8.96 24.37
N GLY A 397 -2.99 8.80 23.08
CA GLY A 397 -3.89 9.55 22.21
C GLY A 397 -4.49 8.65 21.14
N ALA A 398 -5.38 9.17 20.32
CA ALA A 398 -6.01 8.39 19.28
C ALA A 398 -6.03 9.14 17.94
N ILE A 399 -5.99 8.36 16.85
CA ILE A 399 -6.20 8.83 15.48
C ILE A 399 -7.54 8.29 15.00
N GLY A 400 -8.44 9.20 14.65
CA GLY A 400 -9.75 8.90 14.09
C GLY A 400 -9.77 9.16 12.58
N VAL A 401 -10.36 8.24 11.82
CA VAL A 401 -10.60 8.37 10.37
C VAL A 401 -12.09 8.30 10.11
N ARG A 402 -12.63 9.30 9.45
CA ARG A 402 -14.01 9.36 8.97
C ARG A 402 -13.99 9.33 7.46
N ILE A 403 -14.75 8.39 6.87
CA ILE A 403 -14.93 8.27 5.43
C ILE A 403 -16.35 8.72 5.10
N ILE A 404 -16.50 9.79 4.34
CA ILE A 404 -17.76 10.44 4.04
C ILE A 404 -18.17 10.07 2.62
N THR A 405 -19.21 9.25 2.50
CA THR A 405 -19.76 8.77 1.23
C THR A 405 -21.14 9.38 0.98
N GLY A 406 -21.65 9.23 -0.25
CA GLY A 406 -23.04 9.59 -0.56
C GLY A 406 -24.06 8.73 0.21
N SER A 407 -25.32 9.18 0.26
CA SER A 407 -26.39 8.55 1.06
C SER A 407 -26.69 7.08 0.69
N ASP A 408 -26.32 6.64 -0.51
CA ASP A 408 -26.55 5.29 -1.03
C ASP A 408 -25.26 4.43 -1.06
N GLU A 409 -24.15 4.98 -0.59
CA GLU A 409 -22.84 4.31 -0.59
C GLU A 409 -22.39 4.01 0.83
N SER A 410 -21.66 2.91 1.01
CA SER A 410 -21.13 2.53 2.32
C SER A 410 -19.74 3.10 2.56
N SER A 411 -19.48 3.62 3.76
CA SER A 411 -18.14 3.84 4.25
C SER A 411 -17.43 2.50 4.46
N GLN A 412 -16.23 2.37 3.93
CA GLN A 412 -15.44 1.14 4.04
C GLN A 412 -14.06 1.46 4.57
N LEU A 413 -13.69 0.84 5.67
CA LEU A 413 -12.33 0.88 6.20
C LEU A 413 -11.80 -0.54 6.40
N GLY A 414 -10.52 -0.74 6.10
CA GLY A 414 -9.83 -1.99 6.34
C GLY A 414 -9.80 -2.35 7.81
N VAL A 415 -10.19 -3.58 8.13
CA VAL A 415 -10.01 -4.18 9.45
C VAL A 415 -8.89 -5.19 9.34
N GLY A 416 -7.80 -4.92 10.03
CA GLY A 416 -6.71 -5.84 10.20
C GLY A 416 -7.04 -6.85 11.31
N GLU A 417 -6.44 -8.04 11.16
CA GLU A 417 -6.36 -8.99 12.24
C GLU A 417 -7.72 -9.46 12.79
N TRP A 418 -8.62 -9.77 11.87
CA TRP A 418 -9.90 -10.34 12.22
C TRP A 418 -9.81 -11.84 12.46
N LEU A 419 -10.21 -12.28 13.64
CA LEU A 419 -10.25 -13.69 13.99
C LEU A 419 -11.66 -14.26 13.82
N THR A 420 -11.81 -15.25 12.92
CA THR A 420 -13.05 -16.02 12.78
C THR A 420 -12.79 -17.51 12.89
N ASN A 421 -13.71 -18.26 13.49
CA ASN A 421 -13.62 -19.71 13.64
C ASN A 421 -14.00 -20.48 12.35
N THR A 422 -14.36 -19.81 11.24
CA THR A 422 -15.08 -20.43 10.14
C THR A 422 -14.28 -20.63 8.86
N THR A 423 -13.06 -20.13 8.75
CA THR A 423 -12.26 -20.23 7.51
C THR A 423 -10.98 -21.01 7.71
N LYS A 424 -10.54 -21.69 6.65
CA LYS A 424 -9.26 -22.42 6.61
C LYS A 424 -8.04 -21.51 6.74
N MET A 425 -8.23 -20.20 6.80
CA MET A 425 -7.22 -19.19 7.03
C MET A 425 -7.66 -18.30 8.18
N THR A 426 -7.45 -18.79 9.38
CA THR A 426 -7.60 -18.01 10.62
C THR A 426 -6.41 -17.09 10.74
N PHE A 427 -6.66 -15.94 11.32
CA PHE A 427 -5.66 -14.97 11.67
C PHE A 427 -5.49 -14.94 13.19
N LEU A 428 -4.29 -14.94 13.72
CA LEU A 428 -4.03 -14.71 15.14
C LEU A 428 -3.40 -13.34 15.33
N ASN A 429 -4.00 -12.55 16.21
CA ASN A 429 -3.56 -11.21 16.54
C ASN A 429 -3.45 -10.98 18.04
N ASP A 430 -2.92 -9.82 18.38
CA ASP A 430 -2.80 -9.32 19.75
C ASP A 430 -3.80 -8.21 20.08
N SER A 431 -4.88 -8.02 19.31
CA SER A 431 -5.81 -6.93 19.58
C SER A 431 -6.34 -6.99 21.01
N LYS A 432 -6.27 -5.88 21.68
CA LYS A 432 -6.65 -5.71 23.09
C LYS A 432 -7.74 -4.67 23.21
N TYR A 433 -8.46 -4.74 24.34
CA TYR A 433 -9.28 -3.61 24.75
C TYR A 433 -8.43 -2.34 24.84
N GLY A 434 -8.96 -1.26 24.29
CA GLY A 434 -8.28 0.01 24.25
C GLY A 434 -7.44 0.27 22.98
N ASP A 435 -7.26 -0.70 22.09
CA ASP A 435 -6.49 -0.52 20.84
C ASP A 435 -7.31 0.17 19.75
N SER A 436 -8.59 -0.19 19.61
CA SER A 436 -9.46 0.33 18.55
C SER A 436 -10.86 0.62 19.06
N TYR A 437 -11.44 1.69 18.55
CA TYR A 437 -12.78 2.13 18.88
C TYR A 437 -13.56 2.49 17.62
N ILE A 438 -14.87 2.40 17.73
CA ILE A 438 -15.81 2.90 16.74
C ILE A 438 -16.69 3.96 17.39
N LYS A 439 -16.79 5.13 16.77
CA LYS A 439 -17.82 6.09 17.13
C LYS A 439 -18.95 6.03 16.14
N TYR A 440 -20.15 5.79 16.64
CA TYR A 440 -21.37 5.69 15.87
C TYR A 440 -22.57 6.19 16.68
N ASP A 441 -23.47 6.92 16.05
CA ASP A 441 -24.69 7.49 16.67
C ASP A 441 -24.38 8.19 18.02
N GLY A 442 -23.35 9.07 17.99
CA GLY A 442 -22.94 9.87 19.13
C GLY A 442 -22.24 9.07 20.26
N THR A 443 -21.99 7.78 20.09
CA THR A 443 -21.38 6.92 21.12
C THR A 443 -20.06 6.33 20.63
N THR A 444 -19.02 6.45 21.44
CA THR A 444 -17.73 5.78 21.23
C THR A 444 -17.71 4.47 22.01
N SER A 445 -17.45 3.35 21.32
CA SER A 445 -17.39 2.01 21.88
C SER A 445 -16.10 1.32 21.48
N ASP A 446 -15.53 0.52 22.41
CA ASP A 446 -14.42 -0.36 22.07
C ASP A 446 -14.85 -1.33 20.96
N LEU A 447 -13.96 -1.56 19.99
CA LEU A 447 -14.28 -2.38 18.83
C LEU A 447 -14.57 -3.85 19.21
N LEU A 448 -13.92 -4.36 20.26
CA LEU A 448 -14.17 -5.71 20.78
C LEU A 448 -15.55 -5.85 21.41
N ASP A 449 -16.04 -4.81 22.09
CA ASP A 449 -17.41 -4.80 22.62
C ASP A 449 -18.43 -4.64 21.51
N TRP A 450 -18.16 -3.82 20.51
CA TRP A 450 -19.01 -3.70 19.31
C TRP A 450 -19.22 -5.06 18.64
N TYR A 451 -18.16 -5.85 18.46
CA TYR A 451 -18.26 -7.16 17.86
C TYR A 451 -19.07 -8.15 18.72
N LYS A 452 -18.86 -8.18 20.01
CA LYS A 452 -19.64 -9.07 20.91
C LYS A 452 -21.14 -8.82 20.83
N LEU A 453 -21.53 -7.55 20.63
CA LEU A 453 -22.95 -7.17 20.51
C LEU A 453 -23.54 -7.53 19.15
N ASN A 454 -22.74 -7.52 18.08
CA ASN A 454 -23.23 -7.63 16.73
C ASN A 454 -22.89 -8.96 16.04
N ASN A 455 -21.87 -9.69 16.49
CA ASN A 455 -21.49 -10.98 15.92
C ASN A 455 -20.59 -11.78 16.89
N ASN A 456 -21.13 -12.85 17.47
CA ASN A 456 -20.44 -13.70 18.43
C ASN A 456 -19.28 -14.54 17.86
N ASP A 457 -19.12 -14.59 16.53
CA ASP A 457 -18.09 -15.39 15.87
C ASP A 457 -16.76 -14.63 15.71
N ILE A 458 -16.74 -13.34 16.06
CA ILE A 458 -15.57 -12.47 15.94
C ILE A 458 -14.88 -12.36 17.29
N LEU A 459 -13.60 -12.72 17.31
CA LEU A 459 -12.80 -12.81 18.53
C LEU A 459 -11.84 -11.63 18.73
N GLY A 460 -11.69 -10.75 17.73
CA GLY A 460 -10.80 -9.60 17.79
C GLY A 460 -10.67 -8.86 16.47
N GLY A 461 -10.02 -7.71 16.49
CA GLY A 461 -9.70 -6.90 15.31
C GLY A 461 -9.24 -5.51 15.68
N THR A 462 -8.50 -4.89 14.77
CA THR A 462 -8.10 -3.50 14.82
C THR A 462 -8.35 -2.87 13.46
N PHE A 463 -8.58 -1.57 13.41
CA PHE A 463 -8.66 -0.89 12.13
C PHE A 463 -7.27 -0.76 11.48
N VAL A 464 -7.22 -0.80 10.16
CA VAL A 464 -6.01 -0.47 9.41
C VAL A 464 -5.88 1.06 9.37
N ILE A 465 -5.42 1.59 10.51
CA ILE A 465 -5.06 2.99 10.70
C ILE A 465 -3.69 2.98 11.36
N LYS A 466 -2.73 3.62 10.71
CA LYS A 466 -1.34 3.75 11.16
C LYS A 466 -0.94 5.21 11.12
N ALA A 467 0.08 5.58 11.90
CA ALA A 467 0.65 6.91 11.81
C ALA A 467 2.18 6.80 11.62
N VAL A 468 2.70 7.53 10.65
CA VAL A 468 4.13 7.74 10.49
C VAL A 468 4.50 8.96 11.31
N ALA A 469 5.35 8.77 12.29
CA ALA A 469 5.90 9.84 13.10
C ALA A 469 7.39 10.01 12.80
N VAL A 470 7.87 11.22 12.95
CA VAL A 470 9.29 11.56 12.78
C VAL A 470 9.82 12.18 14.06
N ASP A 471 11.06 11.85 14.41
CA ASP A 471 11.76 12.54 15.47
C ASP A 471 12.00 14.00 15.07
N ASN A 472 11.69 14.93 15.96
CA ASN A 472 11.71 16.35 15.62
C ASN A 472 12.38 17.18 16.72
N ASP A 473 13.65 17.41 16.56
CA ASP A 473 14.48 18.27 17.41
C ASP A 473 14.04 19.73 17.47
N ASN A 474 13.09 20.15 16.63
CA ASN A 474 12.59 21.52 16.57
C ASN A 474 11.37 21.77 17.47
N ILE A 475 10.94 20.78 18.24
CA ILE A 475 9.87 20.94 19.22
C ILE A 475 10.43 21.73 20.42
N MET A 476 10.18 23.03 20.42
CA MET A 476 10.56 23.94 21.50
C MET A 476 9.49 25.02 21.68
N LYS A 477 8.66 24.89 22.72
CA LYS A 477 7.64 25.92 23.01
C LYS A 477 8.23 27.32 23.04
N GLY A 478 7.73 28.19 22.18
CA GLY A 478 8.17 29.56 22.01
C GLY A 478 9.18 29.80 20.89
N ASP A 479 9.79 28.79 20.33
CA ASP A 479 10.66 28.87 19.15
C ASP A 479 9.81 28.66 17.87
N THR A 480 9.27 29.73 17.33
CA THR A 480 8.36 29.70 16.19
C THR A 480 9.05 29.88 14.84
N ASN A 481 10.32 30.33 14.84
CA ASN A 481 11.14 30.42 13.63
C ASN A 481 12.06 29.20 13.44
N LEU A 482 12.03 28.25 14.40
CA LEU A 482 12.78 27.00 14.41
C LEU A 482 14.31 27.18 14.38
N ASP A 483 14.81 28.27 14.96
CA ASP A 483 16.24 28.55 15.03
C ASP A 483 16.93 28.01 16.30
N LYS A 484 16.20 27.25 17.11
CA LYS A 484 16.60 26.65 18.40
C LYS A 484 16.88 27.69 19.50
N ALA A 485 16.28 28.88 19.39
CA ALA A 485 16.38 29.93 20.39
C ALA A 485 15.05 30.69 20.56
N ILE A 486 14.64 30.94 21.79
CA ILE A 486 13.46 31.78 22.06
C ILE A 486 13.86 33.23 22.11
N SER A 487 13.37 34.05 21.19
CA SER A 487 13.69 35.43 20.99
C SER A 487 12.47 36.32 20.74
N ILE A 488 12.68 37.63 20.60
CA ILE A 488 11.60 38.55 20.21
C ILE A 488 11.10 38.33 18.77
N VAL A 489 11.92 37.68 17.94
CA VAL A 489 11.55 37.32 16.56
C VAL A 489 10.40 36.37 16.56
N ASP A 490 10.39 35.39 17.47
CA ASP A 490 9.35 34.37 17.61
C ASP A 490 8.00 34.97 17.99
N SER A 491 8.00 35.84 19.02
CA SER A 491 6.78 36.57 19.37
C SER A 491 6.27 37.43 18.22
N THR A 492 7.16 38.03 17.43
CA THR A 492 6.77 38.80 16.24
C THR A 492 6.18 37.92 15.16
N LEU A 493 6.70 36.71 15.01
CA LEU A 493 6.19 35.73 14.05
C LEU A 493 4.80 35.22 14.44
N VAL A 494 4.57 34.96 15.73
CA VAL A 494 3.21 34.65 16.27
C VAL A 494 2.24 35.79 15.98
N GLN A 495 2.63 37.04 16.20
CA GLN A 495 1.78 38.19 15.87
C GLN A 495 1.46 38.28 14.38
N LYS A 496 2.41 37.98 13.49
CA LYS A 496 2.18 37.93 12.05
C LYS A 496 1.19 36.83 11.67
N TYR A 497 1.33 35.65 12.29
CA TYR A 497 0.39 34.54 12.09
C TYR A 497 -1.05 34.93 12.48
N ILE A 498 -1.25 35.53 13.65
CA ILE A 498 -2.56 35.96 14.15
C ILE A 498 -3.26 36.92 13.18
N VAL A 499 -2.51 37.78 12.50
CA VAL A 499 -3.07 38.74 11.53
C VAL A 499 -3.06 38.23 10.09
N GLY A 500 -2.76 36.96 9.85
CA GLY A 500 -2.77 36.31 8.53
C GLY A 500 -1.60 36.72 7.62
N ASN A 501 -0.47 37.17 8.18
CA ASN A 501 0.74 37.57 7.45
C ASN A 501 1.89 36.56 7.57
N ALA A 502 1.62 35.37 8.11
CA ALA A 502 2.51 34.21 8.14
C ALA A 502 1.68 32.94 8.18
N ASP A 503 2.18 31.87 7.57
CA ASP A 503 1.66 30.52 7.67
C ASP A 503 2.60 29.67 8.54
N PHE A 504 2.02 28.76 9.33
CA PHE A 504 2.74 27.87 10.24
C PHE A 504 2.48 26.41 9.87
N ASP A 505 3.55 25.60 9.86
CA ASP A 505 3.42 24.15 9.88
C ASP A 505 3.00 23.63 11.28
N GLY A 506 2.81 22.32 11.42
CA GLY A 506 2.36 21.73 12.69
C GLY A 506 3.34 21.95 13.83
N THR A 507 4.64 21.92 13.59
CA THR A 507 5.67 22.19 14.60
C THR A 507 5.64 23.65 15.05
N GLN A 508 5.54 24.57 14.09
CA GLN A 508 5.42 26.00 14.40
C GLN A 508 4.13 26.33 15.16
N LEU A 509 3.00 25.69 14.77
CA LEU A 509 1.72 25.81 15.49
C LEU A 509 1.86 25.31 16.93
N TYR A 510 2.49 24.16 17.14
CA TYR A 510 2.72 23.63 18.48
C TYR A 510 3.63 24.56 19.30
N ASN A 511 4.72 25.05 18.73
CA ASN A 511 5.64 25.96 19.43
C ASN A 511 5.02 27.33 19.75
N ALA A 512 4.12 27.80 18.88
CA ALA A 512 3.44 29.10 19.02
C ALA A 512 2.36 29.10 20.11
N ASP A 513 1.67 28.01 20.33
CA ASP A 513 0.74 27.81 21.44
C ASP A 513 1.54 27.65 22.74
N TYR A 514 2.04 28.78 23.26
CA TYR A 514 3.02 28.79 24.34
C TYR A 514 2.42 28.43 25.68
N ASP A 515 1.19 28.87 25.96
CA ASP A 515 0.47 28.57 27.22
C ASP A 515 -0.28 27.22 27.20
N GLY A 516 -0.36 26.57 26.04
CA GLY A 516 -0.89 25.21 25.87
C GLY A 516 -2.42 25.16 25.92
N ASP A 517 -3.12 26.26 25.66
CA ASP A 517 -4.58 26.31 25.70
C ASP A 517 -5.25 25.82 24.38
N GLY A 518 -4.44 25.52 23.35
CA GLY A 518 -4.86 25.01 22.05
C GLY A 518 -5.23 26.10 21.05
N ALA A 519 -5.07 27.38 21.40
CA ALA A 519 -5.36 28.52 20.53
C ALA A 519 -4.17 29.47 20.43
N ILE A 520 -3.75 29.83 19.22
CA ILE A 520 -2.66 30.79 19.03
C ILE A 520 -3.21 32.21 19.05
N THR A 521 -2.89 32.94 20.12
CA THR A 521 -3.43 34.25 20.42
C THR A 521 -2.37 35.28 20.79
N VAL A 522 -2.77 36.50 21.07
CA VAL A 522 -1.85 37.56 21.60
C VAL A 522 -1.32 37.19 22.99
N ALA A 523 -1.98 36.29 23.72
CA ALA A 523 -1.50 35.80 25.02
C ALA A 523 -0.18 35.03 24.82
N ASP A 524 -0.11 34.12 23.85
CA ASP A 524 1.12 33.36 23.54
C ASP A 524 2.27 34.29 23.18
N ALA A 525 2.05 35.24 22.27
CA ALA A 525 3.05 36.20 21.88
C ALA A 525 3.56 37.00 23.11
N THR A 526 2.67 37.31 24.07
CA THR A 526 3.00 38.03 25.30
C THR A 526 3.79 37.13 26.26
N GLU A 527 3.44 35.88 26.41
CA GLU A 527 4.17 34.93 27.26
C GLU A 527 5.58 34.66 26.72
N ILE A 528 5.74 34.51 25.38
CA ILE A 528 7.06 34.45 24.73
C ILE A 528 7.89 35.70 25.02
N GLN A 529 7.30 36.92 24.92
CA GLN A 529 7.99 38.17 25.27
C GLN A 529 8.43 38.18 26.72
N LYS A 530 7.56 37.76 27.66
CA LYS A 530 7.91 37.64 29.08
C LYS A 530 9.08 36.67 29.31
N LYS A 531 9.10 35.55 28.60
CA LYS A 531 10.21 34.58 28.61
C LYS A 531 11.50 35.23 28.18
N VAL A 532 11.51 35.94 27.06
CA VAL A 532 12.68 36.63 26.49
C VAL A 532 13.29 37.66 27.45
N VAL A 533 12.44 38.39 28.15
CA VAL A 533 12.93 39.44 29.11
C VAL A 533 13.08 38.92 30.54
N GLY A 534 12.93 37.63 30.78
CA GLY A 534 13.13 37.00 32.10
C GLY A 534 12.06 37.36 33.13
N LEU A 535 10.86 37.73 32.70
CA LEU A 535 9.71 38.05 33.55
C LEU A 535 8.77 36.86 33.86
N GLN A 536 9.07 35.67 33.36
CA GLN A 536 8.32 34.48 33.73
C GLN A 536 8.68 34.05 35.16
N LYS A 537 7.66 33.84 35.97
CA LYS A 537 7.83 33.16 37.26
C LYS A 537 8.24 31.73 36.98
N SER A 538 9.38 31.29 37.49
CA SER A 538 9.67 29.84 37.55
C SER A 538 8.55 29.17 38.34
N ASN A 539 7.80 28.31 37.67
CA ASN A 539 6.86 27.39 38.34
C ASN A 539 7.60 26.39 39.19
#